data_07e6bde9ae5c0307ba5361690d81bfec
#
_entry.id   07e6bde9ae5c0307ba5361690d81bfec
#
_cell.length_a   1.000
_cell.length_b   1.000
_cell.length_c   1.000
_cell.angle_alpha   90.00
_cell.angle_beta   90.00
_cell.angle_gamma   90.00
#
_symmetry.space_group_name_H-M   'P 1'
#
loop_
_entity.id
_entity.type
_entity.pdbx_description
1 polymer ?
#
loop_
_entity_poly.entity_id
_entity_poly.type
_entity_poly.pdbx_seq_one_letter_code
_entity_poly.pdbx_strand_id
1 'polypeptide(L)'
;KDLSKLVKEMDSLNMGYMVNLSGFRGIYLDKSLKNIKENYPDRFGLFINIDFEEIDDPNFGSKNQELIRNAVSNGVIGLKIYKSLGLDDKDKFGQRIKVNDKRLKPIWDVCAEQNIPVLIHTGDPQSFWQPKDKFNERWLELKQKPGRYRDPNKNPTFEEVISEQHEMFKNNPKTTFINAHLGWLGNDLDRLSKHLDDNPNVITEIGAVLAEIGRQPKRARKFFINYQDRILFGKDSYNVSEYYTYFRVLETDDEYFDYYRKRHGNWKMYGMNLPDEVLRKIYYKNALNLFPQIKENKYFKNLID
;
A
#
# COMPACT_ATOMS: atom_id res chain seq x y z
N LYS A 1 23.26 -2.86 1.29
CA LYS A 1 23.07 -1.91 0.17
C LYS A 1 23.43 -0.52 0.66
N ASP A 2 24.23 0.21 -0.08
CA ASP A 2 24.53 1.60 0.28
C ASP A 2 23.28 2.45 0.10
N LEU A 3 22.83 3.09 1.18
CA LEU A 3 21.64 3.95 1.20
C LEU A 3 21.97 5.42 0.94
N SER A 4 23.27 5.78 0.82
CA SER A 4 23.69 7.17 0.69
C SER A 4 23.12 7.86 -0.56
N LYS A 5 23.09 7.14 -1.68
CA LYS A 5 22.46 7.63 -2.91
C LYS A 5 20.96 7.85 -2.71
N LEU A 6 20.28 6.89 -2.09
CA LEU A 6 18.84 6.99 -1.83
C LEU A 6 18.51 8.18 -0.92
N VAL A 7 19.32 8.43 0.11
CA VAL A 7 19.13 9.57 1.02
C VAL A 7 19.28 10.90 0.26
N LYS A 8 20.29 11.04 -0.61
CA LYS A 8 20.46 12.24 -1.45
C LYS A 8 19.25 12.46 -2.38
N GLU A 9 18.72 11.39 -2.95
CA GLU A 9 17.51 11.45 -3.79
C GLU A 9 16.28 11.84 -2.96
N MET A 10 16.12 11.32 -1.74
CA MET A 10 15.08 11.73 -0.80
C MET A 10 15.19 13.22 -0.45
N ASP A 11 16.40 13.70 -0.20
CA ASP A 11 16.64 15.13 0.08
C ASP A 11 16.23 16.02 -1.10
N SER A 12 16.50 15.59 -2.33
CA SER A 12 16.08 16.31 -3.53
C SER A 12 14.57 16.37 -3.74
N LEU A 13 13.82 15.44 -3.13
CA LEU A 13 12.36 15.38 -3.14
C LEU A 13 11.73 16.01 -1.88
N ASN A 14 12.52 16.59 -0.99
CA ASN A 14 12.08 17.05 0.34
C ASN A 14 11.39 15.94 1.15
N MET A 15 11.87 14.70 0.99
CA MET A 15 11.32 13.51 1.65
C MET A 15 12.08 13.23 2.95
N GLY A 16 11.48 13.53 4.10
CA GLY A 16 12.11 13.35 5.41
C GLY A 16 12.25 11.88 5.82
N TYR A 17 11.27 11.05 5.50
CA TYR A 17 11.22 9.65 5.94
C TYR A 17 10.61 8.72 4.89
N MET A 18 11.11 7.51 4.80
CA MET A 18 10.59 6.49 3.89
C MET A 18 10.34 5.18 4.64
N VAL A 19 9.15 4.63 4.47
CA VAL A 19 8.82 3.28 4.95
C VAL A 19 9.07 2.27 3.83
N ASN A 20 10.01 1.34 4.06
CA ASN A 20 10.26 0.25 3.14
C ASN A 20 9.40 -0.96 3.51
N LEU A 21 8.55 -1.37 2.57
CA LEU A 21 7.60 -2.47 2.73
C LEU A 21 8.20 -3.86 2.44
N SER A 22 9.46 -3.92 2.00
CA SER A 22 10.17 -5.16 1.64
C SER A 22 11.33 -5.44 2.59
N GLY A 23 11.06 -5.40 3.90
CA GLY A 23 12.04 -5.70 4.94
C GLY A 23 12.43 -7.18 5.02
N PHE A 24 11.66 -8.05 4.35
CA PHE A 24 11.77 -9.49 4.46
C PHE A 24 11.57 -10.00 5.89
N ARG A 25 12.30 -11.04 6.30
CA ARG A 25 12.30 -11.66 7.65
C ARG A 25 13.66 -12.30 7.94
N GLY A 26 13.87 -12.71 9.20
CA GLY A 26 15.10 -13.38 9.64
C GLY A 26 16.34 -12.54 9.34
N ILE A 27 17.42 -13.19 8.96
CA ILE A 27 18.74 -12.55 8.79
C ILE A 27 18.75 -11.34 7.81
N TYR A 28 17.87 -11.31 6.83
CA TYR A 28 17.78 -10.18 5.90
C TYR A 28 17.16 -8.95 6.56
N LEU A 29 16.12 -9.17 7.37
CA LEU A 29 15.48 -8.12 8.17
C LEU A 29 16.47 -7.58 9.19
N ASP A 30 17.15 -8.44 9.95
CA ASP A 30 18.11 -8.07 11.00
C ASP A 30 19.26 -7.24 10.43
N LYS A 31 19.83 -7.63 9.28
CA LYS A 31 20.87 -6.87 8.58
C LYS A 31 20.37 -5.50 8.13
N SER A 32 19.12 -5.41 7.65
CA SER A 32 18.53 -4.15 7.21
C SER A 32 18.27 -3.21 8.38
N LEU A 33 17.69 -3.72 9.46
CA LEU A 33 17.46 -2.95 10.71
C LEU A 33 18.78 -2.43 11.28
N LYS A 34 19.81 -3.29 11.36
CA LYS A 34 21.15 -2.89 11.83
C LYS A 34 21.71 -1.75 10.99
N ASN A 35 21.70 -1.89 9.65
CA ASN A 35 22.23 -0.87 8.75
C ASN A 35 21.49 0.47 8.89
N ILE A 36 20.16 0.44 9.01
CA ILE A 36 19.36 1.66 9.21
C ILE A 36 19.69 2.29 10.56
N LYS A 37 19.68 1.51 11.63
CA LYS A 37 19.94 2.01 12.99
C LYS A 37 21.32 2.65 13.14
N GLU A 38 22.35 2.07 12.50
CA GLU A 38 23.73 2.56 12.58
C GLU A 38 23.99 3.78 11.69
N ASN A 39 23.35 3.87 10.50
CA ASN A 39 23.72 4.86 9.50
C ASN A 39 22.63 5.92 9.21
N TYR A 40 21.35 5.57 9.36
CA TYR A 40 20.22 6.41 8.95
C TYR A 40 18.98 6.26 9.85
N PRO A 41 19.12 6.37 11.19
CA PRO A 41 18.05 6.05 12.14
C PRO A 41 16.78 6.89 11.95
N ASP A 42 16.96 8.13 11.45
CA ASP A 42 15.87 9.11 11.28
C ASP A 42 15.28 9.14 9.87
N ARG A 43 15.65 8.19 8.98
CA ARG A 43 15.28 8.28 7.56
C ARG A 43 14.42 7.12 7.07
N PHE A 44 14.46 5.97 7.73
CA PHE A 44 13.79 4.77 7.24
C PHE A 44 13.08 3.99 8.34
N GLY A 45 11.88 3.49 7.98
CA GLY A 45 11.19 2.44 8.70
C GLY A 45 11.10 1.17 7.88
N LEU A 46 10.99 0.01 8.54
CA LEU A 46 10.83 -1.27 7.87
C LEU A 46 9.55 -1.96 8.29
N PHE A 47 8.87 -2.58 7.31
CA PHE A 47 7.83 -3.55 7.51
C PHE A 47 8.40 -4.95 7.35
N ILE A 48 7.99 -5.88 8.24
CA ILE A 48 8.27 -7.29 8.09
C ILE A 48 7.36 -7.91 7.01
N ASN A 49 7.83 -8.97 6.38
CA ASN A 49 7.03 -9.82 5.49
C ASN A 49 6.92 -11.22 6.07
N ILE A 50 5.79 -11.87 5.82
CA ILE A 50 5.54 -13.28 6.13
C ILE A 50 5.18 -14.02 4.85
N ASP A 51 5.31 -15.34 4.85
CA ASP A 51 4.74 -16.21 3.82
C ASP A 51 3.69 -17.14 4.42
N PHE A 52 3.03 -17.89 3.54
CA PHE A 52 1.94 -18.76 3.87
C PHE A 52 2.22 -20.23 3.53
N GLU A 53 3.46 -20.58 3.26
CA GLU A 53 3.86 -21.96 2.88
C GLU A 53 3.47 -22.99 3.94
N GLU A 54 3.58 -22.60 5.23
CA GLU A 54 3.25 -23.47 6.37
C GLU A 54 1.86 -23.20 6.96
N ILE A 55 0.92 -22.63 6.21
CA ILE A 55 -0.40 -22.25 6.75
C ILE A 55 -1.20 -23.40 7.35
N ASP A 56 -0.89 -24.65 6.93
CA ASP A 56 -1.50 -25.86 7.43
C ASP A 56 -0.80 -26.47 8.66
N ASP A 57 0.30 -25.88 9.13
CA ASP A 57 0.92 -26.26 10.40
C ASP A 57 0.02 -25.79 11.56
N PRO A 58 -0.36 -26.65 12.50
CA PRO A 58 -1.13 -26.25 13.68
C PRO A 58 -0.48 -25.10 14.47
N ASN A 59 0.83 -24.94 14.37
CA ASN A 59 1.60 -23.88 15.03
C ASN A 59 1.82 -22.64 14.14
N PHE A 60 1.28 -22.59 12.93
CA PHE A 60 1.47 -21.47 12.00
C PHE A 60 1.16 -20.12 12.65
N GLY A 61 0.01 -20.04 13.34
CA GLY A 61 -0.41 -18.82 14.02
C GLY A 61 0.57 -18.38 15.10
N SER A 62 0.94 -19.29 16.02
CA SER A 62 1.85 -18.99 17.14
C SER A 62 3.26 -18.67 16.69
N LYS A 63 3.79 -19.38 15.71
CA LYS A 63 5.10 -19.09 15.09
C LYS A 63 5.16 -17.66 14.51
N ASN A 64 4.12 -17.27 13.75
CA ASN A 64 4.07 -15.93 13.17
C ASN A 64 3.84 -14.85 14.21
N GLN A 65 3.07 -15.11 15.27
CA GLN A 65 2.93 -14.18 16.39
C GLN A 65 4.26 -13.90 17.07
N GLU A 66 5.05 -14.96 17.37
CA GLU A 66 6.37 -14.81 17.96
C GLU A 66 7.33 -14.05 17.02
N LEU A 67 7.34 -14.42 15.73
CA LEU A 67 8.14 -13.74 14.71
C LEU A 67 7.85 -12.24 14.65
N ILE A 68 6.57 -11.85 14.67
CA ILE A 68 6.15 -10.44 14.60
C ILE A 68 6.52 -9.71 15.88
N ARG A 69 6.28 -10.28 17.08
CA ARG A 69 6.69 -9.67 18.36
C ARG A 69 8.19 -9.42 18.40
N ASN A 70 8.98 -10.40 18.00
CA ASN A 70 10.45 -10.27 17.95
C ASN A 70 10.89 -9.20 16.95
N ALA A 71 10.24 -9.10 15.79
CA ALA A 71 10.54 -8.07 14.79
C ALA A 71 10.22 -6.67 15.31
N VAL A 72 9.08 -6.50 15.98
CA VAL A 72 8.66 -5.20 16.57
C VAL A 72 9.63 -4.79 17.67
N SER A 73 10.03 -5.70 18.56
CA SER A 73 11.03 -5.41 19.61
C SER A 73 12.39 -4.97 19.05
N ASN A 74 12.70 -5.36 17.82
CA ASN A 74 13.91 -4.96 17.09
C ASN A 74 13.73 -3.68 16.24
N GLY A 75 12.53 -3.08 16.22
CA GLY A 75 12.29 -1.78 15.57
C GLY A 75 11.52 -1.84 14.23
N VAL A 76 10.89 -2.97 13.91
CA VAL A 76 9.91 -3.04 12.81
C VAL A 76 8.66 -2.25 13.18
N ILE A 77 8.09 -1.53 12.21
CA ILE A 77 6.98 -0.60 12.43
C ILE A 77 5.69 -1.03 11.72
N GLY A 78 5.64 -2.17 11.09
CA GLY A 78 4.45 -2.68 10.40
C GLY A 78 4.66 -4.01 9.72
N LEU A 79 3.57 -4.59 9.25
CA LEU A 79 3.54 -5.83 8.46
C LEU A 79 3.10 -5.54 7.03
N LYS A 80 3.78 -6.09 6.03
CA LYS A 80 3.36 -6.06 4.62
C LYS A 80 2.91 -7.43 4.16
N ILE A 81 1.70 -7.49 3.64
CA ILE A 81 1.14 -8.64 2.93
C ILE A 81 1.11 -8.35 1.44
N TYR A 82 1.67 -9.26 0.64
CA TYR A 82 1.68 -9.17 -0.82
C TYR A 82 0.41 -9.75 -1.44
N LYS A 83 0.15 -9.37 -2.68
CA LYS A 83 -1.05 -9.78 -3.44
C LYS A 83 -1.10 -11.28 -3.80
N SER A 84 -0.03 -12.02 -3.57
CA SER A 84 -0.05 -13.47 -3.69
C SER A 84 -1.12 -14.09 -2.78
N LEU A 85 -1.30 -13.53 -1.58
CA LEU A 85 -2.44 -13.88 -0.74
C LEU A 85 -3.76 -13.47 -1.43
N GLY A 86 -4.64 -14.41 -1.59
CA GLY A 86 -5.92 -14.24 -2.29
C GLY A 86 -5.85 -14.47 -3.80
N LEU A 87 -4.64 -14.58 -4.39
CA LEU A 87 -4.47 -14.84 -5.82
C LEU A 87 -3.71 -16.13 -6.10
N ASP A 88 -2.48 -16.22 -5.65
CA ASP A 88 -1.52 -17.23 -6.10
C ASP A 88 -1.11 -18.21 -4.98
N ASP A 89 -1.14 -17.77 -3.71
CA ASP A 89 -0.78 -18.61 -2.56
C ASP A 89 -1.78 -19.76 -2.36
N LYS A 90 -1.24 -20.95 -2.11
CA LYS A 90 -2.02 -22.18 -1.96
C LYS A 90 -1.60 -22.92 -0.72
N ASP A 91 -2.55 -23.62 -0.13
CA ASP A 91 -2.29 -24.55 0.96
C ASP A 91 -1.72 -25.89 0.45
N LYS A 92 -1.39 -26.82 1.34
CA LYS A 92 -0.82 -28.14 0.98
C LYS A 92 -1.72 -29.03 0.11
N PHE A 93 -3.01 -28.66 0.03
CA PHE A 93 -3.98 -29.36 -0.83
C PHE A 93 -4.14 -28.69 -2.20
N GLY A 94 -3.35 -27.64 -2.47
CA GLY A 94 -3.44 -26.86 -3.70
C GLY A 94 -4.62 -25.90 -3.76
N GLN A 95 -5.34 -25.71 -2.64
CA GLN A 95 -6.45 -24.76 -2.56
C GLN A 95 -5.92 -23.34 -2.35
N ARG A 96 -6.52 -22.38 -3.07
CA ARG A 96 -6.19 -20.96 -2.91
C ARG A 96 -6.44 -20.51 -1.46
N ILE A 97 -5.45 -19.88 -0.86
CA ILE A 97 -5.61 -19.25 0.44
C ILE A 97 -6.38 -17.95 0.23
N LYS A 98 -7.56 -17.84 0.82
CA LYS A 98 -8.41 -16.66 0.73
C LYS A 98 -7.88 -15.54 1.61
N VAL A 99 -8.16 -14.28 1.24
CA VAL A 99 -7.78 -13.12 2.07
C VAL A 99 -8.43 -13.15 3.46
N ASN A 100 -9.65 -13.68 3.56
CA ASN A 100 -10.41 -13.84 4.80
C ASN A 100 -10.22 -15.23 5.47
N ASP A 101 -9.18 -15.97 5.11
CA ASP A 101 -8.92 -17.28 5.72
C ASP A 101 -8.75 -17.16 7.24
N LYS A 102 -9.50 -17.95 7.98
CA LYS A 102 -9.53 -17.89 9.47
C LYS A 102 -8.18 -18.25 10.10
N ARG A 103 -7.34 -19.02 9.42
CA ARG A 103 -5.97 -19.39 9.86
C ARG A 103 -5.07 -18.17 9.98
N LEU A 104 -5.40 -17.04 9.30
CA LEU A 104 -4.66 -15.78 9.34
C LEU A 104 -4.98 -14.92 10.57
N LYS A 105 -6.08 -15.20 11.28
CA LYS A 105 -6.53 -14.37 12.42
C LYS A 105 -5.43 -14.11 13.47
N PRO A 106 -4.61 -15.09 13.90
CA PRO A 106 -3.53 -14.85 14.86
C PRO A 106 -2.53 -13.77 14.43
N ILE A 107 -2.32 -13.61 13.11
CA ILE A 107 -1.44 -12.59 12.56
C ILE A 107 -2.04 -11.20 12.74
N TRP A 108 -3.33 -11.06 12.46
CA TRP A 108 -4.03 -9.79 12.65
C TRP A 108 -4.11 -9.41 14.13
N ASP A 109 -4.36 -10.39 14.99
CA ASP A 109 -4.45 -10.19 16.44
C ASP A 109 -3.12 -9.68 17.03
N VAL A 110 -1.98 -10.26 16.63
CA VAL A 110 -0.68 -9.79 17.13
C VAL A 110 -0.30 -8.40 16.59
N CYS A 111 -0.69 -8.06 15.38
CA CYS A 111 -0.48 -6.70 14.85
C CYS A 111 -1.29 -5.68 15.65
N ALA A 112 -2.53 -6.01 16.04
CA ALA A 112 -3.34 -5.18 16.93
C ALA A 112 -2.71 -5.08 18.34
N GLU A 113 -2.25 -6.18 18.91
CA GLU A 113 -1.55 -6.23 20.21
C GLU A 113 -0.31 -5.34 20.23
N GLN A 114 0.49 -5.42 19.17
CA GLN A 114 1.74 -4.66 19.03
C GLN A 114 1.52 -3.22 18.53
N ASN A 115 0.27 -2.85 18.27
CA ASN A 115 -0.11 -1.54 17.72
C ASN A 115 0.67 -1.16 16.45
N ILE A 116 0.85 -2.12 15.56
CA ILE A 116 1.46 -1.90 14.23
C ILE A 116 0.43 -2.09 13.11
N PRO A 117 0.47 -1.28 12.05
CA PRO A 117 -0.43 -1.44 10.92
C PRO A 117 -0.03 -2.61 10.03
N VAL A 118 -1.03 -3.15 9.34
CA VAL A 118 -0.86 -4.13 8.26
C VAL A 118 -1.13 -3.47 6.92
N LEU A 119 -0.10 -3.27 6.10
CA LEU A 119 -0.32 -2.85 4.71
C LEU A 119 -0.57 -4.10 3.86
N ILE A 120 -1.77 -4.19 3.33
CA ILE A 120 -2.19 -5.32 2.52
C ILE A 120 -2.45 -4.91 1.07
N HIS A 121 -1.79 -5.60 0.15
CA HIS A 121 -2.03 -5.49 -1.29
C HIS A 121 -2.92 -6.66 -1.69
N THR A 122 -4.16 -6.41 -2.03
CA THR A 122 -5.14 -7.42 -2.46
C THR A 122 -5.54 -7.17 -3.90
N GLY A 123 -5.45 -8.20 -4.74
CA GLY A 123 -5.87 -8.11 -6.13
C GLY A 123 -4.95 -7.28 -7.03
N ASP A 124 -5.49 -6.85 -8.15
CA ASP A 124 -4.88 -6.05 -9.21
C ASP A 124 -5.94 -5.06 -9.76
N PRO A 125 -5.60 -4.12 -10.65
CA PRO A 125 -6.59 -3.28 -11.32
C PRO A 125 -7.72 -4.10 -11.92
N GLN A 126 -8.99 -3.69 -11.73
CA GLN A 126 -10.17 -4.40 -12.22
C GLN A 126 -10.09 -4.73 -13.72
N SER A 127 -9.46 -3.86 -14.52
CA SER A 127 -9.24 -4.07 -15.94
C SER A 127 -8.40 -5.30 -16.30
N PHE A 128 -7.65 -5.86 -15.32
CA PHE A 128 -6.92 -7.12 -15.57
C PHE A 128 -7.84 -8.34 -15.64
N TRP A 129 -9.08 -8.25 -15.16
CA TRP A 129 -10.13 -9.29 -15.30
C TRP A 129 -11.05 -9.06 -16.49
N GLN A 130 -10.96 -7.88 -17.15
CA GLN A 130 -11.78 -7.57 -18.31
C GLN A 130 -11.20 -8.20 -19.60
N PRO A 131 -11.97 -8.33 -20.66
CA PRO A 131 -11.47 -8.87 -21.94
C PRO A 131 -10.16 -8.22 -22.37
N LYS A 132 -9.20 -9.06 -22.77
CA LYS A 132 -7.86 -8.63 -23.20
C LYS A 132 -7.89 -8.21 -24.68
N ASP A 133 -8.55 -7.11 -24.98
CA ASP A 133 -8.71 -6.55 -26.31
C ASP A 133 -8.41 -5.05 -26.38
N LYS A 134 -8.58 -4.45 -27.56
CA LYS A 134 -8.30 -3.04 -27.82
C LYS A 134 -9.17 -2.05 -27.03
N PHE A 135 -10.26 -2.49 -26.43
CA PHE A 135 -11.18 -1.66 -25.65
C PHE A 135 -10.83 -1.66 -24.15
N ASN A 136 -9.95 -2.58 -23.72
CA ASN A 136 -9.45 -2.59 -22.34
C ASN A 136 -8.52 -1.39 -22.11
N GLU A 137 -8.81 -0.58 -21.10
CA GLU A 137 -8.00 0.64 -20.82
C GLU A 137 -6.52 0.33 -20.53
N ARG A 138 -6.20 -0.90 -20.08
CA ARG A 138 -4.84 -1.36 -19.82
C ARG A 138 -4.33 -2.35 -20.88
N TRP A 139 -4.93 -2.34 -22.07
CA TRP A 139 -4.54 -3.20 -23.19
C TRP A 139 -3.04 -3.18 -23.46
N LEU A 140 -2.44 -1.97 -23.50
CA LEU A 140 -1.02 -1.83 -23.80
C LEU A 140 -0.13 -2.51 -22.74
N GLU A 141 -0.49 -2.39 -21.48
CA GLU A 141 0.17 -3.04 -20.36
C GLU A 141 0.02 -4.57 -20.43
N LEU A 142 -1.19 -5.06 -20.65
CA LEU A 142 -1.49 -6.49 -20.75
C LEU A 142 -0.87 -7.13 -21.99
N LYS A 143 -0.71 -6.38 -23.09
CA LYS A 143 0.01 -6.84 -24.28
C LYS A 143 1.49 -7.06 -23.97
N GLN A 144 2.12 -6.14 -23.25
CA GLN A 144 3.54 -6.22 -22.90
C GLN A 144 3.82 -7.20 -21.74
N LYS A 145 2.86 -7.38 -20.85
CA LYS A 145 2.97 -8.24 -19.67
C LYS A 145 1.75 -9.16 -19.55
N PRO A 146 1.63 -10.17 -20.44
CA PRO A 146 0.45 -11.02 -20.54
C PRO A 146 0.16 -11.82 -19.26
N GLY A 147 1.17 -12.10 -18.44
CA GLY A 147 1.01 -12.79 -17.15
C GLY A 147 0.27 -11.95 -16.08
N ARG A 148 -0.02 -10.66 -16.35
CA ARG A 148 -0.87 -9.84 -15.47
C ARG A 148 -2.37 -10.05 -15.70
N TYR A 149 -2.75 -10.61 -16.83
CA TYR A 149 -4.15 -10.92 -17.13
C TYR A 149 -4.69 -11.98 -16.17
N ARG A 150 -5.84 -11.72 -15.59
CA ARG A 150 -6.53 -12.61 -14.66
C ARG A 150 -7.60 -13.38 -15.42
N ASP A 151 -7.20 -14.49 -16.01
CA ASP A 151 -8.10 -15.40 -16.74
C ASP A 151 -9.22 -15.91 -15.81
N PRO A 152 -10.50 -15.65 -16.11
CA PRO A 152 -11.61 -16.05 -15.25
C PRO A 152 -11.76 -17.56 -15.06
N ASN A 153 -11.13 -18.37 -15.93
CA ASN A 153 -11.10 -19.83 -15.77
C ASN A 153 -10.02 -20.34 -14.81
N LYS A 154 -9.09 -19.47 -14.39
CA LYS A 154 -7.92 -19.86 -13.60
C LYS A 154 -7.77 -19.06 -12.32
N ASN A 155 -8.39 -17.90 -12.25
CA ASN A 155 -8.27 -16.97 -11.13
C ASN A 155 -9.66 -16.75 -10.50
N PRO A 156 -9.71 -16.37 -9.21
CA PRO A 156 -10.93 -15.85 -8.60
C PRO A 156 -11.36 -14.59 -9.35
N THR A 157 -12.63 -14.25 -9.27
CA THR A 157 -13.13 -12.98 -9.82
C THR A 157 -12.60 -11.80 -9.01
N PHE A 158 -12.59 -10.60 -9.60
CA PHE A 158 -12.27 -9.38 -8.90
C PHE A 158 -13.17 -9.19 -7.65
N GLU A 159 -14.48 -9.44 -7.81
CA GLU A 159 -15.46 -9.29 -6.74
C GLU A 159 -15.26 -10.28 -5.59
N GLU A 160 -14.87 -11.52 -5.88
CA GLU A 160 -14.53 -12.48 -4.82
C GLU A 160 -13.36 -11.99 -3.99
N VAL A 161 -12.26 -11.58 -4.62
CA VAL A 161 -11.05 -11.16 -3.92
C VAL A 161 -11.30 -9.89 -3.08
N ILE A 162 -12.03 -8.90 -3.64
CA ILE A 162 -12.36 -7.67 -2.92
C ILE A 162 -13.35 -7.93 -1.78
N SER A 163 -14.33 -8.81 -1.98
CA SER A 163 -15.27 -9.18 -0.92
C SER A 163 -14.59 -9.91 0.24
N GLU A 164 -13.66 -10.83 -0.05
CA GLU A 164 -12.83 -11.50 0.96
C GLU A 164 -12.02 -10.48 1.78
N GLN A 165 -11.44 -9.47 1.13
CA GLN A 165 -10.71 -8.40 1.82
C GLN A 165 -11.63 -7.59 2.74
N HIS A 166 -12.79 -7.17 2.25
CA HIS A 166 -13.75 -6.38 3.03
C HIS A 166 -14.25 -7.16 4.26
N GLU A 167 -14.54 -8.45 4.10
CA GLU A 167 -14.91 -9.33 5.21
C GLU A 167 -13.76 -9.45 6.23
N MET A 168 -12.54 -9.61 5.77
CA MET A 168 -11.36 -9.68 6.64
C MET A 168 -11.20 -8.40 7.48
N PHE A 169 -11.34 -7.22 6.88
CA PHE A 169 -11.25 -5.94 7.61
C PHE A 169 -12.34 -5.84 8.69
N LYS A 170 -13.58 -6.16 8.33
CA LYS A 170 -14.73 -6.12 9.24
C LYS A 170 -14.59 -7.08 10.41
N ASN A 171 -14.01 -8.27 10.16
CA ASN A 171 -13.84 -9.31 11.18
C ASN A 171 -12.64 -9.04 12.11
N ASN A 172 -11.79 -8.04 11.80
CA ASN A 172 -10.62 -7.69 12.60
C ASN A 172 -10.58 -6.18 12.95
N PRO A 173 -11.61 -5.66 13.65
CA PRO A 173 -11.78 -4.22 13.87
C PRO A 173 -10.70 -3.58 14.76
N LYS A 174 -9.93 -4.39 15.51
CA LYS A 174 -8.83 -3.91 16.36
C LYS A 174 -7.52 -3.72 15.62
N THR A 175 -7.39 -4.29 14.42
CA THR A 175 -6.18 -4.20 13.60
C THR A 175 -6.31 -3.01 12.66
N THR A 176 -5.32 -2.14 12.64
CA THR A 176 -5.26 -1.06 11.64
C THR A 176 -4.74 -1.61 10.32
N PHE A 177 -5.54 -1.47 9.27
CA PHE A 177 -5.14 -1.88 7.92
C PHE A 177 -4.86 -0.67 7.03
N ILE A 178 -3.80 -0.77 6.23
CA ILE A 178 -3.52 0.12 5.11
C ILE A 178 -3.90 -0.65 3.85
N ASN A 179 -5.02 -0.29 3.24
CA ASN A 179 -5.48 -0.89 1.99
C ASN A 179 -4.70 -0.29 0.83
N ALA A 180 -3.71 -1.04 0.31
CA ALA A 180 -2.81 -0.56 -0.73
C ALA A 180 -3.56 -0.17 -2.01
N HIS A 181 -3.06 0.85 -2.71
CA HIS A 181 -3.54 1.22 -4.05
C HIS A 181 -5.02 1.61 -4.09
N LEU A 182 -5.50 2.34 -3.08
CA LEU A 182 -6.94 2.64 -2.92
C LEU A 182 -7.81 1.37 -2.97
N GLY A 183 -7.28 0.21 -2.59
CA GLY A 183 -7.95 -1.08 -2.70
C GLY A 183 -8.35 -1.46 -4.13
N TRP A 184 -7.65 -0.94 -5.13
CA TRP A 184 -8.00 -1.02 -6.56
C TRP A 184 -9.41 -0.50 -6.90
N LEU A 185 -9.95 0.38 -6.04
CA LEU A 185 -11.22 1.08 -6.24
C LEU A 185 -11.03 2.55 -6.67
N GLY A 186 -9.84 2.91 -7.15
CA GLY A 186 -9.56 4.25 -7.68
C GLY A 186 -10.46 4.66 -8.86
N ASN A 187 -11.00 3.69 -9.59
CA ASN A 187 -11.99 3.88 -10.66
C ASN A 187 -13.44 3.94 -10.14
N ASP A 188 -13.69 3.58 -8.88
CA ASP A 188 -15.00 3.64 -8.21
C ASP A 188 -14.86 4.24 -6.80
N LEU A 189 -14.68 5.55 -6.75
CA LEU A 189 -14.46 6.28 -5.49
C LEU A 189 -15.70 6.31 -4.58
N ASP A 190 -16.91 6.09 -5.10
CA ASP A 190 -18.12 5.99 -4.26
C ASP A 190 -18.12 4.67 -3.49
N ARG A 191 -17.76 3.58 -4.16
CA ARG A 191 -17.56 2.28 -3.50
C ARG A 191 -16.45 2.32 -2.47
N LEU A 192 -15.33 2.98 -2.80
CA LEU A 192 -14.23 3.16 -1.85
C LEU A 192 -14.67 3.99 -0.64
N SER A 193 -15.44 5.07 -0.86
CA SER A 193 -15.99 5.90 0.21
C SER A 193 -16.83 5.07 1.16
N LYS A 194 -17.81 4.32 0.63
CA LYS A 194 -18.64 3.42 1.43
C LYS A 194 -17.79 2.39 2.19
N HIS A 195 -16.78 1.83 1.54
CA HIS A 195 -15.89 0.87 2.17
C HIS A 195 -15.12 1.46 3.37
N LEU A 196 -14.63 2.69 3.24
CA LEU A 196 -13.95 3.40 4.32
C LEU A 196 -14.93 3.76 5.46
N ASP A 197 -16.16 4.15 5.14
CA ASP A 197 -17.19 4.45 6.13
C ASP A 197 -17.59 3.19 6.95
N ASP A 198 -17.74 2.06 6.26
CA ASP A 198 -18.09 0.78 6.89
C ASP A 198 -16.94 0.19 7.74
N ASN A 199 -15.68 0.61 7.51
CA ASN A 199 -14.48 0.05 8.15
C ASN A 199 -13.59 1.15 8.76
N PRO A 200 -13.87 1.64 9.97
CA PRO A 200 -13.09 2.72 10.60
C PRO A 200 -11.63 2.37 10.89
N ASN A 201 -11.28 1.10 10.94
CA ASN A 201 -9.92 0.57 11.13
C ASN A 201 -9.09 0.51 9.82
N VAL A 202 -9.64 0.96 8.69
CA VAL A 202 -8.97 0.93 7.38
C VAL A 202 -8.58 2.34 6.96
N ILE A 203 -7.34 2.54 6.58
CA ILE A 203 -6.82 3.69 5.85
C ILE A 203 -6.32 3.21 4.49
N THR A 204 -5.96 4.12 3.59
CA THR A 204 -5.51 3.74 2.25
C THR A 204 -4.31 4.56 1.79
N GLU A 205 -3.68 4.16 0.68
CA GLU A 205 -2.55 4.88 0.10
C GLU A 205 -2.66 4.94 -1.44
N ILE A 206 -1.93 5.89 -2.04
CA ILE A 206 -2.08 6.27 -3.44
C ILE A 206 -1.06 5.66 -4.41
N GLY A 207 -0.27 4.70 -3.96
CA GLY A 207 0.68 4.00 -4.83
C GLY A 207 -0.01 3.35 -6.02
N ALA A 208 0.59 3.43 -7.19
CA ALA A 208 0.16 2.83 -8.44
C ALA A 208 -1.22 3.22 -9.01
N VAL A 209 -1.99 4.11 -8.35
CA VAL A 209 -3.35 4.50 -8.76
C VAL A 209 -3.46 5.91 -9.34
N LEU A 210 -2.33 6.54 -9.62
CA LEU A 210 -2.31 7.90 -10.15
C LEU A 210 -3.08 8.02 -11.48
N ALA A 211 -3.04 6.96 -12.29
CA ALA A 211 -3.78 6.91 -13.55
C ALA A 211 -5.30 7.03 -13.34
N GLU A 212 -5.83 6.39 -12.32
CA GLU A 212 -7.26 6.41 -12.00
C GLU A 212 -7.67 7.79 -11.46
N ILE A 213 -6.97 8.31 -10.46
CA ILE A 213 -7.33 9.58 -9.82
C ILE A 213 -7.05 10.81 -10.70
N GLY A 214 -5.94 10.83 -11.45
CA GLY A 214 -5.58 11.96 -12.31
C GLY A 214 -6.40 12.04 -13.59
N ARG A 215 -7.22 11.04 -13.93
CA ARG A 215 -8.18 11.08 -15.05
C ARG A 215 -9.61 11.48 -14.63
N GLN A 216 -9.84 11.66 -13.32
CA GLN A 216 -11.12 12.13 -12.76
C GLN A 216 -10.90 13.20 -11.68
N PRO A 217 -10.19 14.32 -11.99
CA PRO A 217 -9.69 15.25 -10.98
C PRO A 217 -10.76 15.85 -10.08
N LYS A 218 -11.93 16.19 -10.62
CA LYS A 218 -13.03 16.77 -9.84
C LYS A 218 -13.59 15.82 -8.79
N ARG A 219 -13.77 14.54 -9.14
CA ARG A 219 -14.28 13.52 -8.23
C ARG A 219 -13.19 13.10 -7.22
N ALA A 220 -11.97 12.92 -7.70
CA ALA A 220 -10.83 12.61 -6.86
C ALA A 220 -10.59 13.74 -5.83
N ARG A 221 -10.58 15.02 -6.24
CA ARG A 221 -10.48 16.15 -5.31
C ARG A 221 -11.51 16.07 -4.19
N LYS A 222 -12.77 15.84 -4.52
CA LYS A 222 -13.86 15.73 -3.52
C LYS A 222 -13.61 14.56 -2.56
N PHE A 223 -13.20 13.41 -3.08
CA PHE A 223 -12.86 12.22 -2.28
C PHE A 223 -11.69 12.52 -1.33
N PHE A 224 -10.60 13.13 -1.83
CA PHE A 224 -9.42 13.45 -1.03
C PHE A 224 -9.70 14.44 0.08
N ILE A 225 -10.56 15.44 -0.16
CA ILE A 225 -10.97 16.39 0.86
C ILE A 225 -11.83 15.71 1.94
N ASN A 226 -12.78 14.87 1.54
CA ASN A 226 -13.69 14.19 2.48
C ASN A 226 -12.98 13.14 3.34
N TYR A 227 -12.00 12.43 2.76
CA TYR A 227 -11.26 11.35 3.43
C TYR A 227 -9.80 11.71 3.74
N GLN A 228 -9.50 13.00 3.85
CA GLN A 228 -8.15 13.54 4.04
C GLN A 228 -7.37 12.92 5.20
N ASP A 229 -8.06 12.46 6.24
CA ASP A 229 -7.48 11.82 7.43
C ASP A 229 -7.26 10.30 7.28
N ARG A 230 -7.65 9.75 6.13
CA ARG A 230 -7.66 8.30 5.85
C ARG A 230 -6.74 7.94 4.67
N ILE A 231 -5.99 8.89 4.12
CA ILE A 231 -5.16 8.70 2.92
C ILE A 231 -3.71 8.98 3.26
N LEU A 232 -2.82 8.04 2.90
CA LEU A 232 -1.38 8.20 3.00
C LEU A 232 -0.77 8.46 1.61
N PHE A 233 0.31 9.23 1.59
CA PHE A 233 1.19 9.28 0.42
C PHE A 233 1.95 7.97 0.33
N GLY A 234 1.88 7.31 -0.82
CA GLY A 234 2.58 6.05 -1.08
C GLY A 234 3.00 5.92 -2.53
N LYS A 235 3.97 5.07 -2.76
CA LYS A 235 4.44 4.73 -4.09
C LYS A 235 4.87 3.27 -4.17
N ASP A 236 4.35 2.54 -5.14
CA ASP A 236 4.55 1.10 -5.31
C ASP A 236 6.01 0.74 -5.65
N SER A 237 6.68 1.60 -6.41
CA SER A 237 8.08 1.41 -6.78
C SER A 237 8.84 2.74 -6.73
N TYR A 238 10.06 2.70 -6.20
CA TYR A 238 10.88 3.89 -6.09
C TYR A 238 11.52 4.27 -7.45
N ASN A 239 11.17 5.46 -7.92
CA ASN A 239 11.80 6.12 -9.06
C ASN A 239 11.62 7.63 -8.89
N VAL A 240 12.71 8.37 -8.73
CA VAL A 240 12.72 9.82 -8.44
C VAL A 240 11.88 10.61 -9.44
N SER A 241 12.04 10.36 -10.75
CA SER A 241 11.35 11.12 -11.79
C SER A 241 9.82 10.96 -11.74
N GLU A 242 9.32 9.86 -11.22
CA GLU A 242 7.88 9.61 -11.14
C GLU A 242 7.18 10.43 -10.04
N TYR A 243 7.92 10.84 -8.99
CA TYR A 243 7.36 11.64 -7.89
C TYR A 243 6.84 13.00 -8.38
N TYR A 244 7.53 13.63 -9.31
CA TYR A 244 7.10 14.92 -9.87
C TYR A 244 5.71 14.86 -10.52
N THR A 245 5.34 13.73 -11.11
CA THR A 245 3.98 13.54 -11.64
C THR A 245 2.96 13.38 -10.51
N TYR A 246 3.31 12.72 -9.40
CA TYR A 246 2.46 12.66 -8.20
C TYR A 246 2.21 14.05 -7.65
N PHE A 247 3.27 14.84 -7.44
CA PHE A 247 3.15 16.21 -6.95
C PHE A 247 2.28 17.06 -7.90
N ARG A 248 2.54 16.99 -9.21
CA ARG A 248 1.75 17.73 -10.20
C ARG A 248 0.26 17.37 -10.15
N VAL A 249 -0.10 16.10 -10.02
CA VAL A 249 -1.50 15.68 -9.90
C VAL A 249 -2.14 16.15 -8.60
N LEU A 250 -1.42 16.14 -7.48
CA LEU A 250 -1.95 16.51 -6.18
C LEU A 250 -2.05 18.04 -5.99
N GLU A 251 -1.01 18.78 -6.41
CA GLU A 251 -0.77 20.17 -6.03
C GLU A 251 -1.28 21.20 -7.04
N THR A 252 -1.31 20.87 -8.35
CA THR A 252 -1.63 21.83 -9.41
C THR A 252 -3.02 21.62 -10.01
N ASP A 253 -3.49 22.57 -10.77
CA ASP A 253 -4.68 22.50 -11.64
C ASP A 253 -4.30 22.33 -13.12
N ASP A 254 -3.06 21.91 -13.39
CA ASP A 254 -2.58 21.66 -14.74
C ASP A 254 -3.45 20.63 -15.46
N GLU A 255 -3.66 20.86 -16.76
CA GLU A 255 -4.47 19.99 -17.60
C GLU A 255 -3.65 19.31 -18.70
N TYR A 256 -4.12 18.12 -19.10
CA TYR A 256 -3.72 17.43 -20.32
C TYR A 256 -2.23 17.09 -20.40
N PHE A 257 -1.55 16.79 -19.29
CA PHE A 257 -0.16 16.37 -19.28
C PHE A 257 0.01 14.84 -19.34
N ASP A 258 1.17 14.36 -19.71
CA ASP A 258 1.42 12.95 -19.94
C ASP A 258 1.47 12.15 -18.63
N TYR A 259 0.86 10.96 -18.65
CA TYR A 259 1.12 9.92 -17.65
C TYR A 259 2.55 9.39 -17.80
N TYR A 260 3.26 9.24 -16.70
CA TYR A 260 4.68 8.90 -16.69
C TYR A 260 5.02 7.47 -17.17
N ARG A 261 4.07 6.53 -17.05
CA ARG A 261 4.24 5.13 -17.49
C ARG A 261 3.56 4.88 -18.83
N LYS A 262 4.10 5.42 -19.91
CA LYS A 262 3.56 5.29 -21.28
C LYS A 262 3.29 3.83 -21.70
N ARG A 263 4.03 2.87 -21.12
CA ARG A 263 3.83 1.45 -21.36
C ARG A 263 2.50 0.90 -20.80
N HIS A 264 1.83 1.62 -19.90
CA HIS A 264 0.52 1.21 -19.35
C HIS A 264 -0.63 1.68 -20.23
N GLY A 265 -0.54 2.90 -20.74
CA GLY A 265 -1.55 3.52 -21.59
C GLY A 265 -1.13 4.94 -22.00
N ASN A 266 -1.71 5.44 -23.08
CA ASN A 266 -1.51 6.80 -23.59
C ASN A 266 -2.48 7.77 -22.90
N TRP A 267 -2.44 7.83 -21.58
CA TRP A 267 -3.37 8.63 -20.80
C TRP A 267 -2.85 10.06 -20.60
N LYS A 268 -3.79 11.00 -20.63
CA LYS A 268 -3.56 12.38 -20.17
C LYS A 268 -4.07 12.51 -18.75
N MET A 269 -3.32 13.28 -17.97
CA MET A 269 -3.54 13.49 -16.56
C MET A 269 -3.96 14.94 -16.30
N TYR A 270 -4.62 15.16 -15.18
CA TYR A 270 -5.14 16.45 -14.74
C TYR A 270 -4.85 16.63 -13.26
N GLY A 271 -4.49 17.84 -12.87
CA GLY A 271 -4.24 18.20 -11.49
C GLY A 271 -5.53 18.31 -10.67
N MET A 272 -5.43 18.01 -9.39
CA MET A 272 -6.55 18.09 -8.45
C MET A 272 -6.58 19.41 -7.67
N ASN A 273 -5.48 20.16 -7.66
CA ASN A 273 -5.33 21.41 -6.90
C ASN A 273 -5.83 21.27 -5.46
N LEU A 274 -5.29 20.32 -4.73
CA LEU A 274 -5.70 20.03 -3.36
C LEU A 274 -5.32 21.21 -2.44
N PRO A 275 -6.17 21.56 -1.45
CA PRO A 275 -5.82 22.54 -0.44
C PRO A 275 -4.57 22.14 0.37
N ASP A 276 -3.78 23.12 0.80
CA ASP A 276 -2.54 22.90 1.57
C ASP A 276 -2.74 22.05 2.82
N GLU A 277 -3.84 22.25 3.56
CA GLU A 277 -4.14 21.46 4.75
C GLU A 277 -4.39 20.00 4.42
N VAL A 278 -4.98 19.68 3.26
CA VAL A 278 -5.19 18.32 2.76
C VAL A 278 -3.85 17.72 2.32
N LEU A 279 -3.03 18.49 1.60
CA LEU A 279 -1.69 18.05 1.19
C LEU A 279 -0.81 17.71 2.41
N ARG A 280 -0.78 18.55 3.46
CA ARG A 280 -0.04 18.28 4.70
C ARG A 280 -0.48 16.98 5.37
N LYS A 281 -1.79 16.68 5.38
CA LYS A 281 -2.30 15.42 5.94
C LYS A 281 -1.82 14.22 5.14
N ILE A 282 -1.95 14.26 3.81
CA ILE A 282 -1.58 13.16 2.92
C ILE A 282 -0.07 12.94 2.93
N TYR A 283 0.72 14.00 2.85
CA TYR A 283 2.19 13.88 2.75
C TYR A 283 2.86 13.44 4.05
N TYR A 284 2.38 13.87 5.23
CA TYR A 284 3.07 13.51 6.46
C TYR A 284 2.19 13.39 7.71
N LYS A 285 1.15 14.23 7.94
CA LYS A 285 0.44 14.23 9.24
C LYS A 285 -0.24 12.88 9.53
N ASN A 286 -0.86 12.26 8.52
CA ASN A 286 -1.50 10.96 8.70
C ASN A 286 -0.46 9.85 9.00
N ALA A 287 0.70 9.89 8.34
CA ALA A 287 1.78 8.96 8.63
C ALA A 287 2.35 9.16 10.04
N LEU A 288 2.52 10.41 10.50
CA LEU A 288 2.96 10.71 11.87
C LEU A 288 1.96 10.24 12.93
N ASN A 289 0.67 10.30 12.64
CA ASN A 289 -0.37 9.76 13.54
C ASN A 289 -0.36 8.22 13.58
N LEU A 290 -0.08 7.59 12.45
CA LEU A 290 0.00 6.13 12.34
C LEU A 290 1.29 5.56 12.95
N PHE A 291 2.39 6.30 12.86
CA PHE A 291 3.73 5.91 13.33
C PHE A 291 4.26 6.92 14.36
N PRO A 292 3.76 6.88 15.62
CA PRO A 292 4.13 7.86 16.64
C PRO A 292 5.64 7.96 16.88
N GLN A 293 6.39 6.87 16.67
CA GLN A 293 7.85 6.84 16.83
C GLN A 293 8.60 7.75 15.84
N ILE A 294 7.94 8.18 14.74
CA ILE A 294 8.53 9.10 13.76
C ILE A 294 8.38 10.58 14.22
N LYS A 295 7.45 10.89 15.12
CA LYS A 295 7.19 12.27 15.57
C LYS A 295 8.41 12.95 16.17
N GLU A 296 9.24 12.21 16.90
CA GLU A 296 10.46 12.72 17.51
C GLU A 296 11.61 12.95 16.51
N ASN A 297 11.40 12.59 15.26
CA ASN A 297 12.39 12.75 14.20
C ASN A 297 12.66 14.25 13.94
N LYS A 298 13.96 14.62 13.84
CA LYS A 298 14.42 15.99 13.59
C LYS A 298 13.81 16.67 12.36
N TYR A 299 13.38 15.89 11.37
CA TYR A 299 12.74 16.41 10.15
C TYR A 299 11.29 16.87 10.38
N PHE A 300 10.64 16.39 11.45
CA PHE A 300 9.22 16.65 11.70
C PHE A 300 8.96 17.48 12.96
N LYS A 301 9.93 17.64 13.87
CA LYS A 301 9.75 18.40 15.12
C LYS A 301 9.19 19.80 14.91
N ASN A 302 9.57 20.48 13.82
CA ASN A 302 9.11 21.83 13.50
C ASN A 302 7.85 21.87 12.62
N LEU A 303 7.24 20.73 12.29
CA LEU A 303 6.07 20.63 11.44
C LEU A 303 4.81 20.17 12.20
N ILE A 304 4.96 19.88 13.50
CA ILE A 304 3.90 19.30 14.34
C ILE A 304 3.01 20.38 14.99
N ASP A 305 3.43 21.63 14.96
CA ASP A 305 2.69 22.80 15.48
C ASP A 305 1.58 23.29 14.55
#